data_a972bfbff8698ccaf33a4122ba0f0bc6
#
_entry.id   a972bfbff8698ccaf33a4122ba0f0bc6
#
_cell.length_a   1.000
_cell.length_b   1.000
_cell.length_c   1.000
_cell.angle_alpha   90.00
_cell.angle_beta   90.00
_cell.angle_gamma   90.00
#
_symmetry.space_group_name_H-M   'P 1'
#
loop_
_entity.id
_entity.type
_entity.pdbx_description
1 polymer ?
#
loop_
_entity_poly.entity_id
_entity_poly.type
_entity_poly.pdbx_seq_one_letter_code
_entity_poly.pdbx_strand_id
1 'polypeptide(L)'
;MRLIVDSGILPEGALQLVIGRTGDMLDRLGAQDVVAFTGSADTALMLRSNPALMRHSTRFMAEQDSLNASILGQDAGVESAEFALFIKEAVTEITTKAGQKCTATRRLIVPAAMMEAVGEALSEKLASITVGNPAAEGVRMGALASHAQKADVLTRLAQLQAEARLIHGDPDKITLVDADPDQAFLPPMLLSCADPDAARAVHEVEAFGPLSTLMPYRDTAHAASLANRGGGSLVSSLFTADPSVARQIVLDSAAWHGRIYINNATSAAEATGHGSPLPHMIHGGPGRAGGGEELGGVRGVLHYMQRTAIQGSPDMLSAITGTWVNGSAQTTNATHPFQRTFTEIQIGETIHTDPRTVTLEDIEHFAHFTGDTFYAHMDEDAARANPFFPGRVAHGYLLLSFAAGLFVQPDPGPVLANTGLNALSFQKPVSPGDSIRVALTCKRKTRRTDSYGEVAWNATLTNQDGVQVAQYELLTMVAYTRG
;
A
#
# COMPACT_ATOMS: atom_id res chain seq x y z
N MET A 1 -0.09 -2.57 27.36
CA MET A 1 1.06 -2.03 28.11
C MET A 1 1.75 -3.08 28.99
N ARG A 2 1.09 -3.63 30.03
CA ARG A 2 1.77 -4.56 30.97
C ARG A 2 2.47 -5.72 30.25
N LEU A 3 1.80 -6.43 29.33
CA LEU A 3 2.41 -7.54 28.57
C LEU A 3 3.65 -7.12 27.77
N ILE A 4 3.67 -5.90 27.20
CA ILE A 4 4.82 -5.39 26.45
C ILE A 4 5.97 -5.05 27.38
N VAL A 5 5.66 -4.40 28.53
CA VAL A 5 6.69 -4.06 29.54
C VAL A 5 7.27 -5.34 30.14
N ASP A 6 6.44 -6.28 30.54
CA ASP A 6 6.86 -7.54 31.17
C ASP A 6 7.67 -8.45 30.22
N SER A 7 7.49 -8.29 28.89
CA SER A 7 8.26 -9.05 27.90
C SER A 7 9.74 -8.63 27.78
N GLY A 8 10.08 -7.43 28.23
CA GLY A 8 11.44 -6.88 28.10
C GLY A 8 11.92 -6.63 26.67
N ILE A 9 11.04 -6.69 25.66
CA ILE A 9 11.39 -6.50 24.24
C ILE A 9 11.81 -5.05 23.96
N LEU A 10 11.21 -4.09 24.67
CA LEU A 10 11.54 -2.67 24.53
C LEU A 10 12.40 -2.17 25.69
N PRO A 11 13.34 -1.26 25.43
CA PRO A 11 14.07 -0.57 26.49
C PRO A 11 13.11 0.14 27.46
N GLU A 12 13.53 0.29 28.71
CA GLU A 12 12.76 1.04 29.71
C GLU A 12 12.50 2.49 29.23
N GLY A 13 11.27 2.95 29.35
CA GLY A 13 10.84 4.28 28.93
C GLY A 13 10.55 4.43 27.42
N ALA A 14 10.86 3.44 26.58
CA ALA A 14 10.60 3.52 25.14
C ALA A 14 9.10 3.55 24.78
N LEU A 15 8.24 3.01 25.66
CA LEU A 15 6.78 3.07 25.50
C LEU A 15 6.14 3.55 26.79
N GLN A 16 5.38 4.63 26.71
CA GLN A 16 4.70 5.25 27.84
C GLN A 16 3.19 5.39 27.54
N LEU A 17 2.37 5.21 28.57
CA LEU A 17 0.92 5.42 28.50
C LEU A 17 0.54 6.55 29.46
N VAL A 18 -0.02 7.63 28.90
CA VAL A 18 -0.59 8.75 29.68
C VAL A 18 -2.11 8.70 29.52
N ILE A 19 -2.83 8.63 30.64
CA ILE A 19 -4.30 8.61 30.68
C ILE A 19 -4.77 9.98 31.21
N GLY A 20 -5.63 10.64 30.43
CA GLY A 20 -6.20 11.94 30.80
C GLY A 20 -5.95 13.01 29.75
N ARG A 21 -6.01 14.27 30.19
CA ARG A 21 -5.76 15.42 29.30
C ARG A 21 -4.27 15.56 29.02
N THR A 22 -3.92 16.00 27.82
CA THR A 22 -2.52 16.20 27.38
C THR A 22 -1.77 17.30 28.13
N GLY A 23 -2.51 18.26 28.75
CA GLY A 23 -1.87 19.40 29.44
C GLY A 23 -0.96 20.19 28.49
N ASP A 24 0.27 20.45 28.96
CA ASP A 24 1.34 21.15 28.24
C ASP A 24 2.28 20.22 27.42
N MET A 25 1.89 18.97 27.21
CA MET A 25 2.75 17.98 26.55
C MET A 25 3.20 18.44 25.17
N LEU A 26 2.29 19.03 24.38
CA LEU A 26 2.62 19.50 23.03
C LEU A 26 3.62 20.65 23.02
N ASP A 27 3.69 21.45 24.09
CA ASP A 27 4.61 22.58 24.19
C ASP A 27 6.07 22.13 24.38
N ARG A 28 6.28 20.84 24.71
CA ARG A 28 7.59 20.22 24.94
C ARG A 28 8.16 19.54 23.71
N LEU A 29 7.39 19.46 22.64
CA LEU A 29 7.81 18.76 21.42
C LEU A 29 8.73 19.64 20.57
N GLY A 30 9.75 19.00 19.97
CA GLY A 30 10.75 19.63 19.11
C GLY A 30 10.65 19.19 17.64
N ALA A 31 11.66 19.59 16.88
CA ALA A 31 11.70 19.38 15.43
C ALA A 31 11.84 17.89 15.01
N GLN A 32 12.32 17.02 15.90
CA GLN A 32 12.50 15.59 15.63
C GLN A 32 11.31 14.74 16.09
N ASP A 33 10.37 15.34 16.83
CA ASP A 33 9.19 14.65 17.30
C ASP A 33 8.11 14.57 16.21
N VAL A 34 7.16 13.66 16.42
CA VAL A 34 6.01 13.45 15.54
C VAL A 34 4.76 13.33 16.39
N VAL A 35 3.72 14.06 16.02
CA VAL A 35 2.38 13.88 16.56
C VAL A 35 1.56 13.09 15.56
N ALA A 36 1.02 11.95 15.98
CA ALA A 36 0.00 11.21 15.26
C ALA A 36 -1.31 11.30 16.06
N PHE A 37 -2.31 11.93 15.47
CA PHE A 37 -3.59 12.17 16.13
C PHE A 37 -4.72 11.43 15.41
N THR A 38 -5.59 10.79 16.17
CA THR A 38 -6.85 10.23 15.67
C THR A 38 -8.01 10.81 16.47
N GLY A 39 -8.97 11.45 15.79
CA GLY A 39 -10.12 12.07 16.43
C GLY A 39 -10.88 13.03 15.51
N SER A 40 -11.65 13.97 16.10
CA SER A 40 -12.43 14.92 15.30
C SER A 40 -11.57 15.96 14.58
N ALA A 41 -12.07 16.45 13.43
CA ALA A 41 -11.43 17.51 12.67
C ALA A 41 -11.20 18.80 13.50
N ASP A 42 -12.15 19.16 14.34
CA ASP A 42 -12.05 20.34 15.21
C ASP A 42 -10.90 20.19 16.21
N THR A 43 -10.77 19.02 16.83
CA THR A 43 -9.67 18.73 17.76
C THR A 43 -8.33 18.71 17.01
N ALA A 44 -8.27 18.09 15.84
CA ALA A 44 -7.05 18.10 15.02
C ALA A 44 -6.62 19.51 14.63
N LEU A 45 -7.56 20.37 14.25
CA LEU A 45 -7.30 21.77 13.92
C LEU A 45 -6.73 22.52 15.14
N MET A 46 -7.35 22.36 16.30
CA MET A 46 -6.89 22.95 17.56
C MET A 46 -5.44 22.50 17.89
N LEU A 47 -5.15 21.20 17.84
CA LEU A 47 -3.83 20.66 18.15
C LEU A 47 -2.79 21.11 17.12
N ARG A 48 -3.10 21.03 15.82
CA ARG A 48 -2.22 21.47 14.72
C ARG A 48 -1.87 22.95 14.82
N SER A 49 -2.76 23.77 15.37
CA SER A 49 -2.56 25.21 15.56
C SER A 49 -1.73 25.55 16.81
N ASN A 50 -1.23 24.55 17.55
CA ASN A 50 -0.37 24.79 18.71
C ASN A 50 0.91 25.55 18.31
N PRO A 51 1.21 26.72 18.96
CA PRO A 51 2.37 27.55 18.59
C PRO A 51 3.73 26.85 18.69
N ALA A 52 3.90 25.89 19.61
CA ALA A 52 5.15 25.15 19.74
C ALA A 52 5.38 24.21 18.56
N LEU A 53 4.33 23.46 18.14
CA LEU A 53 4.38 22.59 16.96
C LEU A 53 4.72 23.39 15.71
N MET A 54 4.11 24.56 15.53
CA MET A 54 4.37 25.44 14.40
C MET A 54 5.79 25.99 14.43
N ARG A 55 6.26 26.47 15.59
CA ARG A 55 7.61 27.06 15.75
C ARG A 55 8.70 26.05 15.46
N HIS A 56 8.54 24.81 15.89
CA HIS A 56 9.54 23.76 15.73
C HIS A 56 9.34 22.94 14.45
N SER A 57 8.30 23.22 13.66
CA SER A 57 7.93 22.43 12.50
C SER A 57 7.80 20.93 12.84
N THR A 58 7.28 20.66 14.05
CA THR A 58 7.01 19.29 14.50
C THR A 58 6.04 18.63 13.55
N ARG A 59 6.37 17.45 13.05
CA ARG A 59 5.51 16.73 12.11
C ARG A 59 4.20 16.37 12.79
N PHE A 60 3.09 16.76 12.16
CA PHE A 60 1.74 16.49 12.64
C PHE A 60 0.96 15.75 11.57
N MET A 61 0.53 14.55 11.88
CA MET A 61 -0.37 13.76 11.04
C MET A 61 -1.67 13.51 11.79
N ALA A 62 -2.76 13.49 11.07
CA ALA A 62 -4.09 13.30 11.64
C ALA A 62 -4.90 12.31 10.80
N GLU A 63 -5.60 11.42 11.48
CA GLU A 63 -6.77 10.73 11.00
C GLU A 63 -7.99 11.40 11.63
N GLN A 64 -8.85 11.96 10.76
CA GLN A 64 -9.97 12.80 11.18
C GLN A 64 -11.31 12.21 10.75
N ASP A 65 -12.31 13.08 10.63
CA ASP A 65 -13.65 12.75 10.15
C ASP A 65 -13.61 12.08 8.78
N SER A 66 -14.47 11.12 8.55
CA SER A 66 -14.54 10.43 7.27
C SER A 66 -15.97 10.17 6.84
N LEU A 67 -16.36 10.69 5.68
CA LEU A 67 -17.64 10.38 5.06
C LEU A 67 -17.47 9.26 4.02
N ASN A 68 -17.13 8.08 4.51
CA ASN A 68 -16.92 6.90 3.68
C ASN A 68 -18.18 6.59 2.88
N ALA A 69 -17.97 6.26 1.61
CA ALA A 69 -19.04 5.90 0.69
C ALA A 69 -19.01 4.41 0.35
N SER A 70 -20.18 3.84 0.07
CA SER A 70 -20.33 2.52 -0.54
C SER A 70 -21.21 2.66 -1.76
N ILE A 71 -20.71 2.20 -2.91
CA ILE A 71 -21.35 2.36 -4.21
C ILE A 71 -21.80 0.98 -4.70
N LEU A 72 -23.08 0.86 -5.08
CA LEU A 72 -23.60 -0.30 -5.80
C LEU A 72 -23.51 -0.02 -7.30
N GLY A 73 -22.85 -0.93 -8.07
CA GLY A 73 -22.71 -0.78 -9.52
C GLY A 73 -24.05 -0.87 -10.25
N GLN A 74 -24.15 -0.27 -11.44
CA GLN A 74 -25.37 -0.33 -12.27
C GLN A 74 -25.69 -1.75 -12.80
N ASP A 75 -24.67 -2.59 -12.87
CA ASP A 75 -24.73 -4.00 -13.25
C ASP A 75 -25.32 -4.91 -12.16
N ALA A 76 -25.39 -4.42 -10.92
CA ALA A 76 -25.85 -5.20 -9.77
C ALA A 76 -27.37 -5.13 -9.61
N GLY A 77 -28.08 -6.15 -10.12
CA GLY A 77 -29.52 -6.35 -9.88
C GLY A 77 -29.79 -7.02 -8.53
N VAL A 78 -31.04 -7.03 -8.07
CA VAL A 78 -31.47 -7.58 -6.76
C VAL A 78 -31.09 -9.05 -6.54
N GLU A 79 -30.97 -9.85 -7.60
CA GLU A 79 -30.58 -11.25 -7.55
C GLU A 79 -29.06 -11.46 -7.70
N SER A 80 -28.28 -10.39 -7.86
CA SER A 80 -26.83 -10.51 -8.04
C SER A 80 -26.10 -10.75 -6.72
N ALA A 81 -24.93 -11.37 -6.81
CA ALA A 81 -24.06 -11.54 -5.66
C ALA A 81 -23.56 -10.19 -5.12
N GLU A 82 -23.33 -9.22 -6.01
CA GLU A 82 -22.87 -7.87 -5.68
C GLU A 82 -23.90 -7.12 -4.85
N PHE A 83 -25.21 -7.27 -5.16
CA PHE A 83 -26.28 -6.71 -4.34
C PHE A 83 -26.27 -7.32 -2.93
N ALA A 84 -26.21 -8.64 -2.84
CA ALA A 84 -26.18 -9.33 -1.54
C ALA A 84 -24.96 -8.94 -0.70
N LEU A 85 -23.79 -8.80 -1.34
CA LEU A 85 -22.56 -8.36 -0.70
C LEU A 85 -22.66 -6.90 -0.22
N PHE A 86 -23.22 -6.01 -1.04
CA PHE A 86 -23.46 -4.62 -0.68
C PHE A 86 -24.35 -4.49 0.55
N ILE A 87 -25.50 -5.20 0.59
CA ILE A 87 -26.41 -5.20 1.73
C ILE A 87 -25.72 -5.72 2.99
N LYS A 88 -25.03 -6.86 2.88
CA LYS A 88 -24.27 -7.46 4.01
C LYS A 88 -23.24 -6.50 4.56
N GLU A 89 -22.43 -5.91 3.69
CA GLU A 89 -21.37 -4.99 4.11
C GLU A 89 -21.94 -3.71 4.73
N ALA A 90 -22.98 -3.12 4.12
CA ALA A 90 -23.63 -1.91 4.65
C ALA A 90 -24.17 -2.16 6.06
N VAL A 91 -24.87 -3.27 6.31
CA VAL A 91 -25.35 -3.63 7.65
C VAL A 91 -24.19 -3.81 8.63
N THR A 92 -23.13 -4.49 8.20
CA THR A 92 -21.92 -4.69 9.02
C THR A 92 -21.29 -3.35 9.42
N GLU A 93 -21.16 -2.42 8.48
CA GLU A 93 -20.55 -1.10 8.72
C GLU A 93 -21.41 -0.19 9.57
N ILE A 94 -22.72 -0.27 9.48
CA ILE A 94 -23.66 0.49 10.33
C ILE A 94 -23.62 -0.02 11.79
N THR A 95 -23.47 -1.34 11.99
CA THR A 95 -23.73 -1.95 13.31
C THR A 95 -22.47 -2.31 14.09
N THR A 96 -21.34 -2.59 13.42
CA THR A 96 -20.10 -2.92 14.12
C THR A 96 -19.63 -1.77 14.99
N LYS A 97 -19.38 -2.05 16.28
CA LYS A 97 -19.04 -1.03 17.31
C LYS A 97 -20.07 0.10 17.38
N ALA A 98 -21.34 -0.19 17.16
CA ALA A 98 -22.42 0.81 17.06
C ALA A 98 -22.11 1.91 16.03
N GLY A 99 -21.50 1.55 14.88
CA GLY A 99 -21.08 2.51 13.85
C GLY A 99 -19.95 3.45 14.25
N GLN A 100 -19.36 3.31 15.43
CA GLN A 100 -18.25 4.11 15.93
C GLN A 100 -16.89 3.57 15.45
N LYS A 101 -16.73 3.59 14.16
CA LYS A 101 -15.55 3.17 13.40
C LYS A 101 -15.17 4.27 12.42
N CYS A 102 -13.90 4.64 12.32
CA CYS A 102 -13.41 5.64 11.37
C CYS A 102 -13.74 5.28 9.91
N THR A 103 -13.78 3.97 9.61
CA THR A 103 -14.14 3.46 8.27
C THR A 103 -15.63 3.19 8.08
N ALA A 104 -16.50 3.36 9.09
CA ALA A 104 -17.92 3.06 8.93
C ALA A 104 -18.53 3.81 7.74
N THR A 105 -19.32 3.09 6.93
CA THR A 105 -19.99 3.66 5.75
C THR A 105 -21.05 4.65 6.19
N ARG A 106 -20.93 5.90 5.76
CA ARG A 106 -21.88 6.96 6.06
C ARG A 106 -22.85 7.24 4.91
N ARG A 107 -22.41 6.96 3.67
CA ARG A 107 -23.16 7.25 2.44
C ARG A 107 -23.25 6.00 1.57
N LEU A 108 -24.47 5.58 1.30
CA LEU A 108 -24.82 4.45 0.45
C LEU A 108 -25.35 4.99 -0.88
N ILE A 109 -24.56 4.86 -1.94
CA ILE A 109 -24.80 5.48 -3.25
C ILE A 109 -25.22 4.39 -4.22
N VAL A 110 -26.49 4.41 -4.66
CA VAL A 110 -27.07 3.31 -5.45
C VAL A 110 -27.74 3.82 -6.73
N PRO A 111 -27.90 2.99 -7.78
CA PRO A 111 -28.67 3.39 -8.94
C PRO A 111 -30.07 3.88 -8.53
N ALA A 112 -30.57 4.95 -9.16
CA ALA A 112 -31.87 5.53 -8.82
C ALA A 112 -33.02 4.50 -8.85
N ALA A 113 -32.97 3.57 -9.81
CA ALA A 113 -33.95 2.48 -9.92
C ALA A 113 -33.87 1.45 -8.78
N MET A 114 -32.79 1.42 -8.02
CA MET A 114 -32.57 0.44 -6.94
C MET A 114 -32.85 1.01 -5.55
N MET A 115 -33.21 2.29 -5.42
CA MET A 115 -33.42 2.96 -4.15
C MET A 115 -34.42 2.25 -3.24
N GLU A 116 -35.58 1.84 -3.78
CA GLU A 116 -36.63 1.15 -3.04
C GLU A 116 -36.15 -0.24 -2.57
N ALA A 117 -35.67 -1.07 -3.50
CA ALA A 117 -35.21 -2.43 -3.20
C ALA A 117 -34.06 -2.45 -2.19
N VAL A 118 -33.09 -1.52 -2.31
CA VAL A 118 -32.00 -1.41 -1.35
C VAL A 118 -32.51 -0.92 0.00
N GLY A 119 -33.39 0.08 0.04
CA GLY A 119 -33.98 0.61 1.25
C GLY A 119 -34.76 -0.45 2.04
N GLU A 120 -35.56 -1.27 1.36
CA GLU A 120 -36.31 -2.39 1.94
C GLU A 120 -35.37 -3.47 2.49
N ALA A 121 -34.42 -3.94 1.65
CA ALA A 121 -33.47 -4.99 2.06
C ALA A 121 -32.61 -4.58 3.26
N LEU A 122 -32.13 -3.33 3.29
CA LEU A 122 -31.39 -2.80 4.45
C LEU A 122 -32.28 -2.70 5.69
N SER A 123 -33.50 -2.18 5.55
CA SER A 123 -34.44 -2.04 6.67
C SER A 123 -34.80 -3.40 7.28
N GLU A 124 -35.04 -4.40 6.46
CA GLU A 124 -35.28 -5.79 6.93
C GLU A 124 -34.11 -6.35 7.73
N LYS A 125 -32.89 -6.21 7.18
CA LYS A 125 -31.68 -6.71 7.86
C LYS A 125 -31.36 -5.93 9.14
N LEU A 126 -31.50 -4.60 9.14
CA LEU A 126 -31.29 -3.77 10.32
C LEU A 126 -32.33 -4.05 11.43
N ALA A 127 -33.58 -4.35 11.07
CA ALA A 127 -34.61 -4.76 12.03
C ALA A 127 -34.27 -6.08 12.77
N SER A 128 -33.47 -6.93 12.17
CA SER A 128 -33.01 -8.18 12.81
C SER A 128 -31.83 -8.01 13.78
N ILE A 129 -31.27 -6.80 13.89
CA ILE A 129 -30.12 -6.53 14.77
C ILE A 129 -30.59 -6.34 16.19
N THR A 130 -30.19 -7.24 17.06
CA THR A 130 -30.42 -7.15 18.50
C THR A 130 -29.44 -6.19 19.16
N VAL A 131 -29.98 -5.22 19.92
CA VAL A 131 -29.19 -4.22 20.63
C VAL A 131 -29.28 -4.50 22.15
N GLY A 132 -28.16 -4.40 22.85
CA GLY A 132 -28.16 -4.62 24.28
C GLY A 132 -26.78 -4.87 24.87
N ASN A 133 -26.76 -5.61 26.00
CA ASN A 133 -25.51 -6.01 26.65
C ASN A 133 -24.70 -6.95 25.75
N PRO A 134 -23.47 -6.61 25.34
CA PRO A 134 -22.66 -7.48 24.46
C PRO A 134 -22.31 -8.84 25.06
N ALA A 135 -22.44 -9.00 26.38
CA ALA A 135 -22.20 -10.28 27.04
C ALA A 135 -23.42 -11.22 26.99
N ALA A 136 -24.61 -10.70 26.63
CA ALA A 136 -25.81 -11.51 26.50
C ALA A 136 -25.84 -12.24 25.15
N GLU A 137 -26.33 -13.47 25.17
CA GLU A 137 -26.42 -14.32 23.97
C GLU A 137 -27.33 -13.66 22.92
N GLY A 138 -26.89 -13.68 21.66
CA GLY A 138 -27.64 -13.18 20.53
C GLY A 138 -27.58 -11.65 20.34
N VAL A 139 -26.97 -10.90 21.25
CA VAL A 139 -26.76 -9.45 21.06
C VAL A 139 -25.72 -9.20 19.97
N ARG A 140 -26.06 -8.32 19.03
CA ARG A 140 -25.23 -8.00 17.87
C ARG A 140 -24.64 -6.58 17.91
N MET A 141 -25.25 -5.67 18.64
CA MET A 141 -24.77 -4.29 18.76
C MET A 141 -24.88 -3.82 20.22
N GLY A 142 -23.79 -3.27 20.75
CA GLY A 142 -23.73 -2.67 22.08
C GLY A 142 -24.02 -1.18 22.10
N ALA A 143 -23.75 -0.55 23.26
CA ALA A 143 -23.86 0.90 23.43
C ALA A 143 -22.77 1.68 22.69
N LEU A 144 -23.00 2.96 22.45
CA LEU A 144 -21.97 3.93 22.10
C LEU A 144 -21.00 4.13 23.28
N ALA A 145 -19.84 4.69 22.99
CA ALA A 145 -18.75 4.86 23.95
C ALA A 145 -19.13 5.73 25.18
N SER A 146 -20.09 6.65 25.03
CA SER A 146 -20.53 7.53 26.12
C SER A 146 -21.87 8.22 25.81
N HIS A 147 -22.51 8.79 26.85
CA HIS A 147 -23.67 9.63 26.69
C HIS A 147 -23.39 10.90 25.85
N ALA A 148 -22.19 11.47 25.96
CA ALA A 148 -21.79 12.61 25.15
C ALA A 148 -21.76 12.24 23.65
N GLN A 149 -21.28 11.03 23.30
CA GLN A 149 -21.32 10.53 21.94
C GLN A 149 -22.75 10.29 21.44
N LYS A 150 -23.64 9.76 22.32
CA LYS A 150 -25.08 9.62 21.99
C LYS A 150 -25.70 10.97 21.67
N ALA A 151 -25.45 11.98 22.50
CA ALA A 151 -25.96 13.32 22.29
C ALA A 151 -25.44 13.97 21.00
N ASP A 152 -24.15 13.77 20.66
CA ASP A 152 -23.60 14.26 19.40
C ASP A 152 -24.26 13.59 18.20
N VAL A 153 -24.41 12.26 18.22
CA VAL A 153 -25.08 11.51 17.12
C VAL A 153 -26.50 12.01 16.91
N LEU A 154 -27.27 12.25 17.98
CA LEU A 154 -28.64 12.79 17.88
C LEU A 154 -28.65 14.21 17.31
N THR A 155 -27.69 15.04 17.68
CA THR A 155 -27.53 16.40 17.11
C THR A 155 -27.23 16.33 15.60
N ARG A 156 -26.33 15.45 15.19
CA ARG A 156 -25.99 15.22 13.77
C ARG A 156 -27.16 14.60 13.01
N LEU A 157 -27.89 13.67 13.61
CA LEU A 157 -29.11 13.10 13.02
C LEU A 157 -30.12 14.22 12.69
N ALA A 158 -30.38 15.14 13.63
CA ALA A 158 -31.30 16.25 13.39
C ALA A 158 -30.85 17.15 12.22
N GLN A 159 -29.52 17.37 12.06
CA GLN A 159 -28.98 18.11 10.91
C GLN A 159 -29.23 17.37 9.60
N LEU A 160 -28.99 16.05 9.57
CA LEU A 160 -29.20 15.22 8.39
C LEU A 160 -30.68 15.12 8.02
N GLN A 161 -31.59 15.10 9.00
CA GLN A 161 -33.04 15.02 8.77
C GLN A 161 -33.63 16.29 8.14
N ALA A 162 -32.89 17.40 8.09
CA ALA A 162 -33.29 18.57 7.32
C ALA A 162 -33.30 18.31 5.79
N GLU A 163 -32.55 17.33 5.30
CA GLU A 163 -32.37 17.01 3.87
C GLU A 163 -32.67 15.55 3.53
N ALA A 164 -32.81 14.68 4.55
CA ALA A 164 -33.00 13.25 4.35
C ALA A 164 -34.06 12.70 5.31
N ARG A 165 -34.90 11.81 4.82
CA ARG A 165 -35.96 11.19 5.61
C ARG A 165 -35.45 9.95 6.33
N LEU A 166 -35.72 9.81 7.64
CA LEU A 166 -35.48 8.56 8.37
C LEU A 166 -36.46 7.48 7.87
N ILE A 167 -35.92 6.39 7.34
CA ILE A 167 -36.70 5.28 6.78
C ILE A 167 -36.60 4.01 7.62
N HIS A 168 -35.61 3.90 8.52
CA HIS A 168 -35.48 2.83 9.47
C HIS A 168 -34.83 3.31 10.77
N GLY A 169 -35.27 2.72 11.90
CA GLY A 169 -34.78 3.02 13.24
C GLY A 169 -35.39 4.32 13.81
N ASP A 170 -35.83 4.24 15.03
CA ASP A 170 -36.39 5.40 15.78
C ASP A 170 -35.58 5.55 17.07
N PRO A 171 -34.81 6.63 17.23
CA PRO A 171 -33.95 6.82 18.41
C PRO A 171 -34.70 6.82 19.72
N ASP A 172 -36.02 7.12 19.68
CA ASP A 172 -36.89 7.17 20.86
C ASP A 172 -37.57 5.80 21.15
N LYS A 173 -37.44 4.84 20.25
CA LYS A 173 -38.06 3.51 20.35
C LYS A 173 -37.04 2.39 20.17
N ILE A 174 -36.32 2.08 21.23
CA ILE A 174 -35.36 1.01 21.21
C ILE A 174 -35.76 -0.14 22.13
N THR A 175 -35.66 -1.37 21.64
CA THR A 175 -35.79 -2.58 22.46
C THR A 175 -34.39 -3.08 22.80
N LEU A 176 -34.11 -3.22 24.09
CA LEU A 176 -32.80 -3.64 24.59
C LEU A 176 -32.86 -5.04 25.19
N VAL A 177 -31.81 -5.81 24.96
CA VAL A 177 -31.61 -7.13 25.54
C VAL A 177 -30.62 -7.03 26.71
N ASP A 178 -31.06 -7.37 27.92
CA ASP A 178 -30.24 -7.39 29.15
C ASP A 178 -29.39 -6.10 29.33
N ALA A 179 -30.01 -4.93 29.14
CA ALA A 179 -29.33 -3.65 29.23
C ALA A 179 -30.24 -2.57 29.81
N ASP A 180 -29.62 -1.60 30.50
CA ASP A 180 -30.29 -0.44 31.09
C ASP A 180 -30.59 0.60 30.00
N PRO A 181 -31.85 0.99 29.79
CA PRO A 181 -32.24 2.01 28.80
C PRO A 181 -31.61 3.39 29.03
N ASP A 182 -31.19 3.69 30.25
CA ASP A 182 -30.52 4.95 30.57
C ASP A 182 -29.09 5.02 30.06
N GLN A 183 -28.53 3.91 29.54
CA GLN A 183 -27.21 3.89 28.94
C GLN A 183 -27.20 4.46 27.51
N ALA A 184 -26.00 4.59 26.93
CA ALA A 184 -25.78 5.23 25.63
C ALA A 184 -26.15 4.36 24.42
N PHE A 185 -27.33 3.73 24.43
CA PHE A 185 -27.79 2.92 23.30
C PHE A 185 -28.54 3.77 22.27
N LEU A 186 -28.35 3.42 20.98
CA LEU A 186 -29.15 3.86 19.83
C LEU A 186 -29.47 2.65 18.95
N PRO A 187 -30.63 2.62 18.28
CA PRO A 187 -30.89 1.60 17.26
C PRO A 187 -30.04 1.87 16.01
N PRO A 188 -29.83 0.86 15.14
CA PRO A 188 -29.32 1.12 13.82
C PRO A 188 -30.32 1.94 13.01
N MET A 189 -29.86 2.98 12.32
CA MET A 189 -30.70 3.95 11.61
C MET A 189 -30.30 4.09 10.15
N LEU A 190 -31.31 4.29 9.28
CA LEU A 190 -31.12 4.53 7.87
C LEU A 190 -31.92 5.74 7.43
N LEU A 191 -31.22 6.71 6.84
CA LEU A 191 -31.81 7.86 6.17
C LEU A 191 -31.89 7.62 4.65
N SER A 192 -32.83 8.28 3.99
CA SER A 192 -32.96 8.33 2.52
C SER A 192 -32.96 9.79 2.07
N CYS A 193 -31.99 10.18 1.29
CA CYS A 193 -31.87 11.48 0.63
C CYS A 193 -32.32 11.33 -0.84
N ALA A 194 -33.42 11.98 -1.20
CA ALA A 194 -33.99 11.87 -2.55
C ALA A 194 -33.24 12.73 -3.60
N ASP A 195 -32.69 13.87 -3.18
CA ASP A 195 -31.96 14.78 -4.06
C ASP A 195 -30.56 15.05 -3.46
N PRO A 196 -29.60 14.15 -3.72
CA PRO A 196 -28.23 14.32 -3.21
C PRO A 196 -27.49 15.47 -3.91
N ASP A 197 -27.93 15.94 -5.08
CA ASP A 197 -27.29 17.07 -5.76
C ASP A 197 -27.57 18.38 -5.04
N ALA A 198 -28.80 18.60 -4.57
CA ALA A 198 -29.19 19.79 -3.81
C ALA A 198 -28.79 19.71 -2.33
N ALA A 199 -28.65 18.51 -1.80
CA ALA A 199 -28.31 18.31 -0.38
C ALA A 199 -26.86 18.72 -0.07
N ARG A 200 -26.66 19.20 1.13
CA ARG A 200 -25.37 19.63 1.66
C ARG A 200 -24.95 18.83 2.91
N ALA A 201 -25.85 18.75 3.89
CA ALA A 201 -25.56 18.11 5.17
C ALA A 201 -25.14 16.63 5.00
N VAL A 202 -25.77 15.89 4.10
CA VAL A 202 -25.40 14.47 3.81
C VAL A 202 -23.99 14.30 3.29
N HIS A 203 -23.35 15.36 2.79
CA HIS A 203 -21.96 15.37 2.30
C HIS A 203 -20.98 16.08 3.23
N GLU A 204 -21.45 16.71 4.31
CA GLU A 204 -20.60 17.49 5.20
C GLU A 204 -20.67 17.01 6.66
N VAL A 205 -21.78 16.40 7.09
CA VAL A 205 -22.01 16.02 8.49
C VAL A 205 -21.70 14.54 8.70
N GLU A 206 -20.73 14.24 9.56
CA GLU A 206 -20.51 12.89 10.06
C GLU A 206 -21.25 12.68 11.39
N ALA A 207 -22.19 11.73 11.39
CA ALA A 207 -22.77 11.20 12.61
C ALA A 207 -21.99 9.94 13.02
N PHE A 208 -21.13 10.04 14.03
CA PHE A 208 -20.25 8.96 14.46
C PHE A 208 -21.00 7.94 15.33
N GLY A 209 -21.95 7.24 14.69
CA GLY A 209 -22.85 6.28 15.31
C GLY A 209 -23.45 5.30 14.29
N PRO A 210 -24.46 4.50 14.69
CA PRO A 210 -25.05 3.46 13.85
C PRO A 210 -26.05 4.04 12.82
N LEU A 211 -25.54 4.90 11.93
CA LEU A 211 -26.34 5.68 11.00
C LEU A 211 -25.66 5.76 9.62
N SER A 212 -26.44 5.54 8.55
CA SER A 212 -26.02 5.79 7.17
C SER A 212 -27.13 6.47 6.37
N THR A 213 -26.76 7.15 5.28
CA THR A 213 -27.70 7.80 4.35
C THR A 213 -27.67 7.15 2.98
N LEU A 214 -28.79 6.64 2.53
CA LEU A 214 -29.02 6.10 1.21
C LEU A 214 -29.35 7.22 0.21
N MET A 215 -28.72 7.22 -0.98
CA MET A 215 -28.90 8.26 -2.00
C MET A 215 -28.79 7.72 -3.42
N PRO A 216 -29.59 8.27 -4.36
CA PRO A 216 -29.59 7.81 -5.75
C PRO A 216 -28.47 8.42 -6.58
N TYR A 217 -28.03 7.67 -7.59
CA TYR A 217 -27.23 8.22 -8.67
C TYR A 217 -27.83 7.87 -10.05
N ARG A 218 -27.49 8.65 -11.09
CA ARG A 218 -28.00 8.51 -12.44
C ARG A 218 -27.11 7.63 -13.33
N ASP A 219 -25.81 7.82 -13.23
CA ASP A 219 -24.77 7.11 -14.00
C ASP A 219 -23.48 7.00 -13.19
N THR A 220 -22.52 6.25 -13.69
CA THR A 220 -21.25 5.97 -13.01
C THR A 220 -20.45 7.22 -12.68
N ALA A 221 -20.43 8.23 -13.57
CA ALA A 221 -19.75 9.49 -13.33
C ALA A 221 -20.41 10.29 -12.20
N HIS A 222 -21.75 10.27 -12.14
CA HIS A 222 -22.49 10.88 -11.05
C HIS A 222 -22.22 10.18 -9.70
N ALA A 223 -22.14 8.84 -9.68
CA ALA A 223 -21.80 8.09 -8.47
C ALA A 223 -20.42 8.51 -7.92
N ALA A 224 -19.40 8.61 -8.79
CA ALA A 224 -18.08 9.11 -8.43
C ALA A 224 -18.12 10.55 -7.89
N SER A 225 -18.88 11.42 -8.58
CA SER A 225 -19.04 12.82 -8.15
C SER A 225 -19.68 12.91 -6.76
N LEU A 226 -20.73 12.15 -6.48
CA LEU A 226 -21.35 12.11 -5.14
C LEU A 226 -20.38 11.59 -4.08
N ALA A 227 -19.61 10.54 -4.39
CA ALA A 227 -18.59 10.04 -3.48
C ALA A 227 -17.56 11.12 -3.12
N ASN A 228 -17.09 11.88 -4.13
CA ASN A 228 -16.09 12.94 -3.98
C ASN A 228 -16.58 14.13 -3.15
N ARG A 229 -17.89 14.42 -3.16
CA ARG A 229 -18.50 15.51 -2.36
C ARG A 229 -18.28 15.36 -0.85
N GLY A 230 -17.90 14.17 -0.37
CA GLY A 230 -17.47 14.00 1.02
C GLY A 230 -16.21 14.76 1.41
N GLY A 231 -15.49 15.35 0.44
CA GLY A 231 -14.32 16.18 0.69
C GLY A 231 -13.08 15.43 1.17
N GLY A 232 -13.07 14.13 1.00
CA GLY A 232 -12.03 13.21 1.44
C GLY A 232 -12.56 12.12 2.37
N SER A 233 -12.04 10.90 2.23
CA SER A 233 -12.39 9.80 3.11
C SER A 233 -11.27 8.78 3.26
N LEU A 234 -11.36 7.93 4.28
CA LEU A 234 -10.44 6.82 4.50
C LEU A 234 -10.66 5.73 3.46
N VAL A 235 -11.91 5.43 3.13
CA VAL A 235 -12.25 4.36 2.21
C VAL A 235 -13.55 4.64 1.46
N SER A 236 -13.60 4.22 0.19
CA SER A 236 -14.82 4.06 -0.58
C SER A 236 -14.92 2.63 -1.07
N SER A 237 -16.10 2.01 -1.00
CA SER A 237 -16.36 0.67 -1.53
C SER A 237 -17.15 0.72 -2.81
N LEU A 238 -16.92 -0.26 -3.68
CA LEU A 238 -17.65 -0.47 -4.92
C LEU A 238 -18.01 -1.95 -5.05
N PHE A 239 -19.27 -2.22 -5.32
CA PHE A 239 -19.81 -3.56 -5.56
C PHE A 239 -20.24 -3.66 -7.02
N THR A 240 -19.45 -4.30 -7.86
CA THR A 240 -19.67 -4.45 -9.29
C THR A 240 -18.93 -5.67 -9.84
N ALA A 241 -19.51 -6.34 -10.83
CA ALA A 241 -18.87 -7.36 -11.64
C ALA A 241 -18.30 -6.79 -12.95
N ASP A 242 -18.59 -5.52 -13.28
CA ASP A 242 -18.13 -4.87 -14.51
C ASP A 242 -16.80 -4.14 -14.31
N PRO A 243 -15.68 -4.63 -14.94
CA PRO A 243 -14.38 -3.98 -14.84
C PRO A 243 -14.34 -2.56 -15.41
N SER A 244 -15.23 -2.20 -16.33
CA SER A 244 -15.28 -0.86 -16.91
C SER A 244 -15.87 0.15 -15.94
N VAL A 245 -16.91 -0.23 -15.20
CA VAL A 245 -17.48 0.54 -14.09
C VAL A 245 -16.44 0.71 -12.99
N ALA A 246 -15.75 -0.37 -12.61
CA ALA A 246 -14.68 -0.31 -11.61
C ALA A 246 -13.56 0.64 -12.02
N ARG A 247 -13.09 0.54 -13.27
CA ARG A 247 -12.05 1.43 -13.78
C ARG A 247 -12.49 2.90 -13.77
N GLN A 248 -13.70 3.20 -14.21
CA GLN A 248 -14.20 4.57 -14.24
C GLN A 248 -14.28 5.16 -12.83
N ILE A 249 -14.92 4.46 -11.87
CA ILE A 249 -15.03 4.93 -10.49
C ILE A 249 -13.63 5.18 -9.88
N VAL A 250 -12.68 4.28 -10.10
CA VAL A 250 -11.31 4.47 -9.58
C VAL A 250 -10.67 5.71 -10.15
N LEU A 251 -10.72 5.90 -11.48
CA LEU A 251 -10.08 7.06 -12.12
C LEU A 251 -10.72 8.39 -11.72
N ASP A 252 -12.05 8.41 -11.54
CA ASP A 252 -12.79 9.64 -11.25
C ASP A 252 -12.80 10.00 -9.76
N SER A 253 -12.45 9.06 -8.85
CA SER A 253 -12.58 9.28 -7.41
C SER A 253 -11.34 8.99 -6.57
N ALA A 254 -10.31 8.32 -7.10
CA ALA A 254 -9.14 7.91 -6.31
C ALA A 254 -8.44 9.06 -5.57
N ALA A 255 -8.45 10.28 -6.13
CA ALA A 255 -7.85 11.45 -5.50
C ALA A 255 -8.53 11.89 -4.18
N TRP A 256 -9.75 11.41 -3.92
CA TRP A 256 -10.56 11.78 -2.77
C TRP A 256 -10.61 10.72 -1.67
N HIS A 257 -10.04 9.54 -1.90
CA HIS A 257 -10.14 8.42 -0.98
C HIS A 257 -8.76 7.84 -0.69
N GLY A 258 -8.48 7.50 0.57
CA GLY A 258 -7.25 6.83 0.95
C GLY A 258 -7.17 5.42 0.39
N ARG A 259 -8.33 4.75 0.26
CA ARG A 259 -8.47 3.41 -0.31
C ARG A 259 -9.78 3.28 -1.07
N ILE A 260 -9.75 2.58 -2.20
CA ILE A 260 -10.95 2.09 -2.87
C ILE A 260 -10.96 0.57 -2.75
N TYR A 261 -12.04 0.05 -2.16
CA TYR A 261 -12.27 -1.38 -1.97
C TYR A 261 -13.31 -1.87 -2.98
N ILE A 262 -12.92 -2.78 -3.86
CA ILE A 262 -13.81 -3.34 -4.89
C ILE A 262 -14.10 -4.78 -4.51
N ASN A 263 -15.39 -5.15 -4.46
CA ASN A 263 -15.84 -6.49 -4.11
C ASN A 263 -16.90 -7.01 -5.09
N ASN A 264 -16.80 -8.29 -5.38
CA ASN A 264 -17.75 -9.01 -6.24
C ASN A 264 -17.75 -10.51 -5.89
N ALA A 265 -18.54 -11.30 -6.62
CA ALA A 265 -18.65 -12.73 -6.39
C ALA A 265 -17.30 -13.47 -6.37
N THR A 266 -16.35 -13.05 -7.21
CA THR A 266 -15.04 -13.75 -7.34
C THR A 266 -14.05 -13.40 -6.22
N SER A 267 -14.18 -12.22 -5.61
CA SER A 267 -13.30 -11.77 -4.52
C SER A 267 -13.90 -11.96 -3.12
N ALA A 268 -15.19 -12.27 -3.03
CA ALA A 268 -15.94 -12.26 -1.76
C ALA A 268 -15.37 -13.20 -0.68
N ALA A 269 -14.83 -14.36 -1.08
CA ALA A 269 -14.30 -15.36 -0.14
C ALA A 269 -12.99 -14.92 0.53
N GLU A 270 -12.19 -14.10 -0.16
CA GLU A 270 -10.86 -13.65 0.28
C GLU A 270 -10.84 -12.19 0.72
N ALA A 271 -11.99 -11.51 0.59
CA ALA A 271 -12.11 -10.09 0.87
C ALA A 271 -11.92 -9.79 2.37
N THR A 272 -11.09 -8.78 2.68
CA THR A 272 -10.87 -8.32 4.05
C THR A 272 -11.98 -7.40 4.58
N GLY A 273 -12.89 -6.95 3.70
CA GLY A 273 -13.98 -6.04 3.99
C GLY A 273 -13.62 -4.55 3.91
N HIS A 274 -14.65 -3.73 3.94
CA HIS A 274 -14.55 -2.27 3.85
C HIS A 274 -13.61 -1.67 4.92
N GLY A 275 -13.72 -2.12 6.14
CA GLY A 275 -13.03 -1.56 7.30
C GLY A 275 -11.60 -2.06 7.56
N SER A 276 -11.06 -3.00 6.75
CA SER A 276 -9.83 -3.71 7.09
C SER A 276 -8.80 -3.63 5.95
N PRO A 277 -7.91 -2.62 5.93
CA PRO A 277 -6.81 -2.59 4.96
C PRO A 277 -5.81 -3.72 5.22
N LEU A 278 -5.17 -4.20 4.16
CA LEU A 278 -4.02 -5.10 4.30
C LEU A 278 -2.83 -4.35 4.92
N PRO A 279 -1.96 -5.02 5.68
CA PRO A 279 -0.87 -4.37 6.42
C PRO A 279 0.12 -3.56 5.56
N HIS A 280 0.24 -3.86 4.28
CA HIS A 280 1.11 -3.14 3.34
C HIS A 280 0.41 -1.98 2.62
N MET A 281 -0.90 -1.80 2.84
CA MET A 281 -1.68 -0.71 2.26
C MET A 281 -1.67 0.51 3.19
N ILE A 282 -1.94 1.68 2.60
CA ILE A 282 -2.14 2.91 3.35
C ILE A 282 -3.51 2.84 4.04
N HIS A 283 -3.56 3.19 5.32
CA HIS A 283 -4.77 3.58 6.03
C HIS A 283 -4.67 5.06 6.37
N GLY A 284 -5.52 5.86 5.79
CA GLY A 284 -5.53 7.32 5.86
C GLY A 284 -6.36 7.87 4.71
N GLY A 285 -6.39 9.16 4.52
CA GLY A 285 -7.14 9.76 3.43
C GLY A 285 -6.90 11.25 3.27
N PRO A 286 -7.13 11.78 2.07
CA PRO A 286 -6.94 13.19 1.76
C PRO A 286 -8.04 14.08 2.38
N GLY A 287 -7.82 15.37 2.31
CA GLY A 287 -8.82 16.39 2.64
C GLY A 287 -9.34 16.25 4.06
N ARG A 288 -10.66 16.11 4.21
CA ARG A 288 -11.34 15.99 5.51
C ARG A 288 -10.83 14.80 6.34
N ALA A 289 -10.32 13.72 5.73
CA ALA A 289 -9.74 12.60 6.44
C ALA A 289 -8.39 12.91 7.11
N GLY A 290 -7.86 14.12 6.95
CA GLY A 290 -6.72 14.65 7.71
C GLY A 290 -5.40 14.62 6.99
N GLY A 291 -5.26 13.90 5.87
CA GLY A 291 -4.02 13.78 5.12
C GLY A 291 -2.93 12.96 5.82
N GLY A 292 -3.26 12.30 6.92
CA GLY A 292 -2.35 11.42 7.65
C GLY A 292 -2.25 10.03 6.98
N GLU A 293 -1.20 9.33 7.35
CA GLU A 293 -1.00 7.93 6.95
C GLU A 293 -0.77 7.09 8.21
N GLU A 294 -1.65 6.14 8.45
CA GLU A 294 -1.34 4.99 9.31
C GLU A 294 -0.77 3.90 8.43
N LEU A 295 0.44 3.49 8.71
CA LEU A 295 1.17 2.59 7.85
C LEU A 295 1.58 1.34 8.60
N GLY A 296 1.39 0.20 7.95
CA GLY A 296 1.96 -1.05 8.40
C GLY A 296 3.35 -1.32 7.79
N GLY A 297 4.06 -2.27 8.39
CA GLY A 297 5.33 -2.77 7.87
C GLY A 297 6.42 -1.71 7.73
N VAL A 298 7.27 -1.90 6.72
CA VAL A 298 8.43 -1.02 6.47
C VAL A 298 8.03 0.42 6.17
N ARG A 299 6.90 0.65 5.50
CA ARG A 299 6.41 2.01 5.19
C ARG A 299 6.12 2.79 6.47
N GLY A 300 5.49 2.15 7.47
CA GLY A 300 5.23 2.75 8.77
C GLY A 300 6.52 3.20 9.46
N VAL A 301 7.54 2.35 9.47
CA VAL A 301 8.85 2.70 10.03
C VAL A 301 9.47 3.88 9.29
N LEU A 302 9.51 3.84 7.95
CA LEU A 302 10.10 4.89 7.12
C LEU A 302 9.39 6.24 7.27
N HIS A 303 8.08 6.24 7.53
CA HIS A 303 7.31 7.46 7.73
C HIS A 303 7.79 8.27 8.95
N TYR A 304 8.20 7.59 10.02
CA TYR A 304 8.70 8.23 11.24
C TYR A 304 10.19 8.56 11.20
N MET A 305 10.92 8.11 10.16
CA MET A 305 12.34 8.38 10.03
C MET A 305 12.61 9.74 9.36
N GLN A 306 13.68 10.42 9.79
CA GLN A 306 14.19 11.58 9.09
C GLN A 306 14.94 11.13 7.83
N ARG A 307 14.66 11.78 6.70
CA ARG A 307 15.39 11.59 5.44
C ARG A 307 16.30 12.78 5.19
N THR A 308 17.56 12.49 4.89
CA THR A 308 18.57 13.50 4.56
C THR A 308 19.17 13.16 3.20
N ALA A 309 19.16 14.12 2.27
CA ALA A 309 19.86 14.00 1.00
C ALA A 309 21.37 14.23 1.23
N ILE A 310 22.20 13.32 0.68
CA ILE A 310 23.65 13.41 0.79
C ILE A 310 24.21 13.56 -0.62
N GLN A 311 25.06 14.57 -0.83
CA GLN A 311 25.81 14.78 -2.06
C GLN A 311 27.30 14.71 -1.78
N GLY A 312 28.05 14.05 -2.67
CA GLY A 312 29.50 13.89 -2.52
C GLY A 312 30.12 13.18 -3.72
N SER A 313 31.42 13.00 -3.69
CA SER A 313 32.10 12.14 -4.66
C SER A 313 31.65 10.68 -4.49
N PRO A 314 31.74 9.83 -5.53
CA PRO A 314 31.38 8.43 -5.43
C PRO A 314 32.03 7.71 -4.25
N ASP A 315 33.31 7.95 -3.97
CA ASP A 315 34.02 7.33 -2.84
C ASP A 315 33.45 7.71 -1.49
N MET A 316 33.09 9.01 -1.29
CA MET A 316 32.46 9.47 -0.07
C MET A 316 31.07 8.87 0.11
N LEU A 317 30.28 8.81 -0.96
CA LEU A 317 28.95 8.19 -0.93
C LEU A 317 29.04 6.69 -0.64
N SER A 318 30.03 6.01 -1.22
CA SER A 318 30.27 4.58 -0.95
C SER A 318 30.66 4.33 0.51
N ALA A 319 31.52 5.17 1.06
CA ALA A 319 31.94 5.07 2.47
C ALA A 319 30.78 5.33 3.44
N ILE A 320 29.92 6.31 3.16
CA ILE A 320 28.77 6.69 4.02
C ILE A 320 27.66 5.64 3.95
N THR A 321 27.37 5.11 2.76
CA THR A 321 26.22 4.23 2.55
C THR A 321 26.55 2.74 2.73
N GLY A 322 27.81 2.38 2.76
CA GLY A 322 28.24 0.99 2.73
C GLY A 322 27.84 0.25 1.43
N THR A 323 27.68 1.01 0.35
CA THR A 323 27.30 0.49 -0.96
C THR A 323 28.19 1.13 -2.02
N TRP A 324 28.86 0.34 -2.83
CA TRP A 324 29.69 0.88 -3.89
C TRP A 324 28.84 1.67 -4.91
N VAL A 325 29.23 2.89 -5.16
CA VAL A 325 28.60 3.81 -6.11
C VAL A 325 29.45 3.86 -7.38
N ASN A 326 28.80 3.84 -8.54
CA ASN A 326 29.49 3.89 -9.82
C ASN A 326 30.44 5.13 -9.89
N GLY A 327 31.68 4.89 -10.30
CA GLY A 327 32.75 5.88 -10.29
C GLY A 327 33.62 5.90 -9.02
N SER A 328 33.25 5.12 -7.98
CA SER A 328 34.14 4.90 -6.84
C SER A 328 35.34 4.07 -7.20
N ALA A 329 36.40 4.21 -6.40
CA ALA A 329 37.59 3.39 -6.51
C ALA A 329 37.25 1.90 -6.49
N GLN A 330 37.96 1.15 -7.33
CA GLN A 330 37.89 -0.29 -7.41
C GLN A 330 39.19 -0.88 -6.87
N THR A 331 39.10 -2.00 -6.18
CA THR A 331 40.24 -2.74 -5.67
C THR A 331 40.25 -4.13 -6.27
N THR A 332 41.44 -4.69 -6.47
CA THR A 332 41.63 -6.06 -6.94
C THR A 332 42.27 -6.90 -5.84
N ASN A 333 41.98 -8.19 -5.80
CA ASN A 333 42.57 -9.14 -4.89
C ASN A 333 43.14 -10.32 -5.70
N ALA A 334 44.27 -10.89 -5.25
CA ALA A 334 44.88 -12.04 -5.89
C ALA A 334 43.99 -13.29 -5.81
N THR A 335 43.20 -13.42 -4.74
CA THR A 335 42.26 -14.53 -4.58
C THR A 335 40.90 -14.14 -5.19
N HIS A 336 40.38 -14.97 -6.07
CA HIS A 336 39.07 -14.76 -6.68
C HIS A 336 37.99 -14.57 -5.61
N PRO A 337 37.08 -13.57 -5.73
CA PRO A 337 36.08 -13.28 -4.69
C PRO A 337 35.15 -14.47 -4.40
N PHE A 338 34.90 -15.35 -5.36
CA PHE A 338 34.06 -16.55 -5.15
C PHE A 338 34.77 -17.65 -4.34
N GLN A 339 36.07 -17.53 -4.08
CA GLN A 339 36.80 -18.37 -3.14
C GLN A 339 36.91 -17.77 -1.74
N ARG A 340 36.27 -16.64 -1.49
CA ARG A 340 36.34 -15.88 -0.25
C ARG A 340 34.99 -15.89 0.46
N THR A 341 35.05 -15.95 1.77
CA THR A 341 33.87 -15.91 2.63
C THR A 341 33.19 -14.54 2.60
N PHE A 342 31.93 -14.50 3.03
CA PHE A 342 31.19 -13.25 3.11
C PHE A 342 31.95 -12.15 3.86
N THR A 343 32.66 -12.48 4.92
CA THR A 343 33.42 -11.51 5.73
C THR A 343 34.70 -11.03 5.05
N GLU A 344 35.32 -11.86 4.23
CA GLU A 344 36.57 -11.54 3.52
C GLU A 344 36.35 -10.66 2.28
N ILE A 345 35.21 -10.77 1.61
CA ILE A 345 34.88 -9.92 0.45
C ILE A 345 34.74 -8.47 0.88
N GLN A 346 35.30 -7.54 0.11
CA GLN A 346 35.22 -6.11 0.39
C GLN A 346 34.35 -5.39 -0.64
N ILE A 347 33.62 -4.35 -0.18
CA ILE A 347 32.85 -3.47 -1.09
C ILE A 347 33.82 -2.71 -1.99
N GLY A 348 33.52 -2.64 -3.30
CA GLY A 348 34.38 -2.06 -4.32
C GLY A 348 35.45 -3.03 -4.88
N GLU A 349 35.57 -4.22 -4.31
CA GLU A 349 36.43 -5.25 -4.87
C GLU A 349 35.90 -5.71 -6.23
N THR A 350 36.77 -5.70 -7.24
CA THR A 350 36.39 -5.89 -8.64
C THR A 350 37.29 -6.95 -9.29
N ILE A 351 36.71 -7.84 -10.06
CA ILE A 351 37.43 -8.66 -11.05
C ILE A 351 37.15 -8.17 -12.44
N HIS A 352 38.15 -8.18 -13.28
CA HIS A 352 38.08 -7.93 -14.72
C HIS A 352 38.38 -9.22 -15.43
N THR A 353 37.51 -9.63 -16.35
CA THR A 353 37.70 -10.87 -17.10
C THR A 353 38.51 -10.64 -18.36
N ASP A 354 39.10 -11.72 -18.89
CA ASP A 354 39.59 -11.73 -20.26
C ASP A 354 38.43 -11.51 -21.25
N PRO A 355 38.75 -11.02 -22.48
CA PRO A 355 37.74 -10.85 -23.50
C PRO A 355 37.30 -12.22 -24.07
N ARG A 356 36.01 -12.30 -24.44
CA ARG A 356 35.44 -13.40 -25.23
C ARG A 356 34.82 -12.84 -26.50
N THR A 357 35.27 -13.36 -27.66
CA THR A 357 34.63 -13.03 -28.93
C THR A 357 33.30 -13.77 -29.05
N VAL A 358 32.29 -13.06 -29.48
CA VAL A 358 30.95 -13.60 -29.78
C VAL A 358 30.94 -13.97 -31.28
N THR A 359 30.89 -15.22 -31.58
CA THR A 359 30.89 -15.69 -32.98
C THR A 359 29.48 -15.86 -33.53
N LEU A 360 29.35 -15.91 -34.85
CA LEU A 360 28.09 -16.26 -35.50
C LEU A 360 27.61 -17.65 -35.08
N GLU A 361 28.55 -18.60 -34.97
CA GLU A 361 28.28 -19.97 -34.52
C GLU A 361 27.72 -20.01 -33.10
N ASP A 362 28.23 -19.17 -32.18
CA ASP A 362 27.68 -19.04 -30.81
C ASP A 362 26.20 -18.61 -30.86
N ILE A 363 25.86 -17.63 -31.70
CA ILE A 363 24.51 -17.12 -31.86
C ILE A 363 23.56 -18.19 -32.42
N GLU A 364 23.99 -18.89 -33.48
CA GLU A 364 23.20 -19.95 -34.10
C GLU A 364 23.04 -21.14 -33.17
N HIS A 365 24.10 -21.54 -32.47
CA HIS A 365 24.04 -22.61 -31.49
C HIS A 365 23.06 -22.26 -30.37
N PHE A 366 23.14 -21.04 -29.81
CA PHE A 366 22.25 -20.61 -28.77
C PHE A 366 20.79 -20.55 -29.23
N ALA A 367 20.54 -20.05 -30.44
CA ALA A 367 19.20 -20.02 -31.02
C ALA A 367 18.60 -21.43 -31.13
N HIS A 368 19.37 -22.39 -31.67
CA HIS A 368 18.90 -23.77 -31.79
C HIS A 368 18.74 -24.48 -30.45
N PHE A 369 19.67 -24.24 -29.53
CA PHE A 369 19.64 -24.83 -28.19
C PHE A 369 18.43 -24.34 -27.36
N THR A 370 18.09 -23.06 -27.45
CA THR A 370 17.03 -22.44 -26.66
C THR A 370 15.68 -22.40 -27.37
N GLY A 371 15.66 -22.47 -28.71
CA GLY A 371 14.49 -22.23 -29.53
C GLY A 371 14.24 -20.74 -29.83
N ASP A 372 15.09 -19.81 -29.34
CA ASP A 372 14.99 -18.39 -29.65
C ASP A 372 15.55 -18.06 -31.02
N THR A 373 14.76 -18.32 -32.05
CA THR A 373 15.08 -18.09 -33.46
C THR A 373 14.53 -16.75 -33.97
N PHE A 374 14.43 -15.74 -33.10
CA PHE A 374 13.97 -14.40 -33.47
C PHE A 374 14.81 -13.84 -34.63
N TYR A 375 14.19 -13.19 -35.61
CA TYR A 375 14.82 -12.75 -36.84
C TYR A 375 16.11 -11.95 -36.66
N ALA A 376 16.17 -11.10 -35.62
CA ALA A 376 17.35 -10.28 -35.34
C ALA A 376 18.62 -11.10 -35.09
N HIS A 377 18.49 -12.37 -34.73
CA HIS A 377 19.59 -13.30 -34.49
C HIS A 377 19.87 -14.18 -35.69
N MET A 378 18.88 -14.45 -36.55
CA MET A 378 18.93 -15.49 -37.58
C MET A 378 18.95 -14.97 -39.01
N ASP A 379 18.38 -13.79 -39.29
CA ASP A 379 18.19 -13.23 -40.63
C ASP A 379 18.93 -11.89 -40.76
N GLU A 380 19.97 -11.87 -41.58
CA GLU A 380 20.81 -10.68 -41.76
C GLU A 380 20.06 -9.51 -42.40
N ASP A 381 19.25 -9.80 -43.43
CA ASP A 381 18.51 -8.75 -44.15
C ASP A 381 17.39 -8.16 -43.32
N ALA A 382 16.65 -9.01 -42.63
CA ALA A 382 15.61 -8.58 -41.70
C ALA A 382 16.20 -7.80 -40.51
N ALA A 383 17.34 -8.23 -39.96
CA ALA A 383 18.01 -7.51 -38.88
C ALA A 383 18.49 -6.12 -39.32
N ARG A 384 19.09 -5.99 -40.52
CA ARG A 384 19.51 -4.71 -41.09
C ARG A 384 18.35 -3.77 -41.40
N ALA A 385 17.19 -4.32 -41.74
CA ALA A 385 15.99 -3.51 -41.95
C ALA A 385 15.46 -2.89 -40.67
N ASN A 386 15.87 -3.38 -39.52
CA ASN A 386 15.50 -2.82 -38.20
C ASN A 386 16.44 -1.64 -37.86
N PRO A 387 15.91 -0.43 -37.53
CA PRO A 387 16.73 0.77 -37.29
C PRO A 387 17.65 0.65 -36.06
N PHE A 388 17.44 -0.34 -35.20
CA PHE A 388 18.22 -0.53 -33.96
C PHE A 388 19.39 -1.49 -34.11
N PHE A 389 19.46 -2.27 -35.23
CA PHE A 389 20.48 -3.29 -35.40
C PHE A 389 21.37 -3.05 -36.64
N PRO A 390 22.68 -3.19 -36.51
CA PRO A 390 23.57 -3.03 -37.65
C PRO A 390 23.57 -4.26 -38.60
N GLY A 391 22.95 -5.35 -38.20
CA GLY A 391 22.87 -6.64 -38.81
C GLY A 391 22.46 -7.66 -37.76
N ARG A 392 22.78 -8.95 -37.94
CA ARG A 392 22.54 -9.98 -36.92
C ARG A 392 23.24 -9.62 -35.60
N VAL A 393 22.54 -9.83 -34.47
CA VAL A 393 23.03 -9.48 -33.13
C VAL A 393 22.89 -10.67 -32.18
N ALA A 394 23.72 -10.71 -31.15
CA ALA A 394 23.65 -11.71 -30.10
C ALA A 394 22.39 -11.58 -29.25
N HIS A 395 21.83 -12.70 -28.81
CA HIS A 395 20.78 -12.74 -27.82
C HIS A 395 21.25 -12.10 -26.50
N GLY A 396 20.42 -11.30 -25.86
CA GLY A 396 20.74 -10.76 -24.54
C GLY A 396 21.05 -11.85 -23.52
N TYR A 397 20.28 -12.95 -23.54
CA TYR A 397 20.51 -14.11 -22.64
C TYR A 397 21.83 -14.87 -22.97
N LEU A 398 22.27 -14.91 -24.22
CA LEU A 398 23.58 -15.43 -24.56
C LEU A 398 24.69 -14.61 -23.89
N LEU A 399 24.58 -13.26 -23.93
CA LEU A 399 25.55 -12.39 -23.29
C LEU A 399 25.61 -12.61 -21.79
N LEU A 400 24.45 -12.80 -21.12
CA LEU A 400 24.40 -13.13 -19.68
C LEU A 400 25.06 -14.48 -19.38
N SER A 401 24.82 -15.49 -20.22
CA SER A 401 25.42 -16.83 -20.08
C SER A 401 26.94 -16.76 -20.26
N PHE A 402 27.40 -15.99 -21.24
CA PHE A 402 28.84 -15.77 -21.46
C PHE A 402 29.48 -14.99 -20.32
N ALA A 403 28.78 -13.96 -19.80
CA ALA A 403 29.25 -13.21 -18.64
C ALA A 403 29.44 -14.13 -17.42
N ALA A 404 28.47 -14.99 -17.15
CA ALA A 404 28.57 -15.97 -16.06
C ALA A 404 29.77 -16.90 -16.24
N GLY A 405 30.00 -17.41 -17.47
CA GLY A 405 31.15 -18.25 -17.78
C GLY A 405 32.50 -17.53 -17.67
N LEU A 406 32.53 -16.20 -17.91
CA LEU A 406 33.74 -15.39 -17.81
C LEU A 406 34.20 -15.13 -16.37
N PHE A 407 33.24 -14.87 -15.45
CA PHE A 407 33.58 -14.56 -14.07
C PHE A 407 33.42 -15.74 -13.09
N VAL A 408 33.01 -16.92 -13.55
CA VAL A 408 32.83 -18.07 -12.67
C VAL A 408 34.18 -18.59 -12.15
N GLN A 409 34.16 -19.04 -10.88
CA GLN A 409 35.20 -19.86 -10.29
C GLN A 409 34.65 -21.28 -10.18
N PRO A 410 35.18 -22.26 -10.92
CA PRO A 410 34.57 -23.58 -11.01
C PRO A 410 34.76 -24.47 -9.78
N ASP A 411 35.78 -24.17 -8.96
CA ASP A 411 36.07 -24.96 -7.77
C ASP A 411 35.05 -24.69 -6.65
N PRO A 412 34.74 -25.70 -5.83
CA PRO A 412 33.92 -25.52 -4.66
C PRO A 412 34.43 -24.40 -3.74
N GLY A 413 33.57 -23.51 -3.29
CA GLY A 413 33.96 -22.38 -2.47
C GLY A 413 32.77 -21.84 -1.62
N PRO A 414 32.97 -20.71 -0.94
CA PRO A 414 31.95 -20.12 -0.07
C PRO A 414 30.70 -19.60 -0.80
N VAL A 415 30.74 -19.42 -2.12
CA VAL A 415 29.55 -19.05 -2.90
C VAL A 415 28.65 -20.27 -3.00
N LEU A 416 27.47 -20.18 -2.40
CA LEU A 416 26.52 -21.29 -2.28
C LEU A 416 25.54 -21.35 -3.45
N ALA A 417 25.11 -20.21 -3.96
CA ALA A 417 24.16 -20.10 -5.06
C ALA A 417 24.08 -18.69 -5.64
N ASN A 418 23.67 -18.60 -6.90
CA ASN A 418 23.10 -17.37 -7.46
C ASN A 418 21.62 -17.32 -7.09
N THR A 419 21.16 -16.20 -6.56
CA THR A 419 19.78 -16.04 -6.05
C THR A 419 18.93 -15.10 -6.89
N GLY A 420 19.53 -14.36 -7.81
CA GLY A 420 18.76 -13.49 -8.69
C GLY A 420 19.61 -12.49 -9.49
N LEU A 421 18.90 -11.81 -10.37
CA LEU A 421 19.40 -10.68 -11.16
C LEU A 421 18.47 -9.50 -10.95
N ASN A 422 19.03 -8.32 -10.67
CA ASN A 422 18.29 -7.06 -10.58
C ASN A 422 18.77 -6.05 -11.63
N ALA A 423 17.89 -5.11 -11.98
CA ALA A 423 18.21 -3.95 -12.80
C ALA A 423 18.95 -4.29 -14.12
N LEU A 424 18.61 -5.42 -14.74
CA LEU A 424 19.19 -5.81 -16.01
C LEU A 424 18.79 -4.82 -17.11
N SER A 425 19.78 -4.33 -17.84
CA SER A 425 19.58 -3.52 -19.05
C SER A 425 20.58 -3.91 -20.14
N PHE A 426 20.10 -4.03 -21.39
CA PHE A 426 20.89 -4.13 -22.60
C PHE A 426 20.93 -2.74 -23.25
N GLN A 427 22.11 -2.19 -23.48
CA GLN A 427 22.27 -0.79 -23.88
C GLN A 427 22.74 -0.64 -25.32
N LYS A 428 23.53 -1.60 -25.79
CA LYS A 428 24.01 -1.67 -27.17
C LYS A 428 23.98 -3.10 -27.69
N PRO A 429 23.61 -3.29 -28.96
CA PRO A 429 23.70 -4.61 -29.59
C PRO A 429 25.17 -5.06 -29.68
N VAL A 430 25.35 -6.37 -29.60
CA VAL A 430 26.64 -7.05 -29.83
C VAL A 430 26.53 -7.86 -31.12
N SER A 431 27.37 -7.55 -32.09
CA SER A 431 27.40 -8.20 -33.39
C SER A 431 28.34 -9.41 -33.40
N PRO A 432 28.16 -10.36 -34.32
CA PRO A 432 29.17 -11.41 -34.57
C PRO A 432 30.55 -10.78 -34.87
N GLY A 433 31.56 -11.26 -34.14
CA GLY A 433 32.92 -10.72 -34.20
C GLY A 433 33.27 -9.72 -33.12
N ASP A 434 32.28 -9.14 -32.42
CA ASP A 434 32.56 -8.32 -31.25
C ASP A 434 33.10 -9.19 -30.10
N SER A 435 33.90 -8.57 -29.24
CA SER A 435 34.37 -9.20 -28.00
C SER A 435 33.78 -8.53 -26.81
N ILE A 436 33.38 -9.31 -25.80
CA ILE A 436 32.85 -8.81 -24.54
C ILE A 436 33.80 -9.09 -23.38
N ARG A 437 33.83 -8.19 -22.40
CA ARG A 437 34.49 -8.33 -21.08
C ARG A 437 33.51 -8.01 -19.97
N VAL A 438 33.78 -8.57 -18.80
CA VAL A 438 32.99 -8.28 -17.60
C VAL A 438 33.86 -7.62 -16.54
N ALA A 439 33.38 -6.54 -15.97
CA ALA A 439 33.82 -6.03 -14.68
C ALA A 439 32.75 -6.41 -13.64
N LEU A 440 33.11 -7.22 -12.66
CA LEU A 440 32.22 -7.67 -11.58
C LEU A 440 32.70 -7.04 -10.27
N THR A 441 31.97 -6.07 -9.75
CA THR A 441 32.31 -5.28 -8.57
C THR A 441 31.40 -5.61 -7.40
N CYS A 442 31.93 -5.92 -6.23
CA CYS A 442 31.14 -6.06 -5.02
C CYS A 442 30.47 -4.75 -4.65
N LYS A 443 29.15 -4.68 -4.87
CA LYS A 443 28.37 -3.46 -4.68
C LYS A 443 27.85 -3.32 -3.26
N ARG A 444 27.31 -4.38 -2.68
CA ARG A 444 26.67 -4.37 -1.35
C ARG A 444 26.75 -5.75 -0.72
N LYS A 445 26.82 -5.76 0.60
CA LYS A 445 26.79 -6.99 1.40
C LYS A 445 25.66 -6.89 2.41
N THR A 446 24.80 -7.91 2.47
CA THR A 446 23.64 -7.96 3.37
C THR A 446 23.67 -9.25 4.17
N ARG A 447 23.73 -9.15 5.49
CA ARG A 447 23.59 -10.33 6.36
C ARG A 447 22.18 -10.89 6.22
N ARG A 448 22.06 -12.22 6.04
CA ARG A 448 20.76 -12.90 5.89
C ARG A 448 20.45 -13.82 7.06
N THR A 449 21.39 -14.70 7.41
CA THR A 449 21.28 -15.65 8.52
C THR A 449 22.59 -15.68 9.30
N ASP A 450 22.72 -16.61 10.27
CA ASP A 450 23.98 -16.82 10.99
C ASP A 450 25.01 -17.64 10.18
N SER A 451 24.59 -18.28 9.09
CA SER A 451 25.45 -19.12 8.25
C SER A 451 25.87 -18.48 6.94
N TYR A 452 25.09 -17.54 6.39
CA TYR A 452 25.40 -16.88 5.13
C TYR A 452 24.88 -15.44 5.04
N GLY A 453 25.49 -14.68 4.14
CA GLY A 453 24.99 -13.38 3.68
C GLY A 453 24.77 -13.34 2.18
N GLU A 454 24.15 -12.31 1.72
CA GLU A 454 23.97 -11.99 0.29
C GLU A 454 24.98 -10.93 -0.13
N VAL A 455 25.66 -11.19 -1.24
CA VAL A 455 26.50 -10.20 -1.93
C VAL A 455 25.83 -9.81 -3.23
N ALA A 456 25.60 -8.51 -3.40
CA ALA A 456 25.15 -7.92 -4.64
C ALA A 456 26.38 -7.42 -5.43
N TRP A 457 26.53 -7.91 -6.65
CA TRP A 457 27.63 -7.57 -7.55
C TRP A 457 27.11 -6.68 -8.67
N ASN A 458 27.78 -5.57 -8.95
CA ASN A 458 27.55 -4.81 -10.18
C ASN A 458 28.34 -5.46 -11.31
N ALA A 459 27.66 -6.07 -12.25
CA ALA A 459 28.23 -6.65 -13.47
C ALA A 459 28.08 -5.66 -14.61
N THR A 460 29.18 -5.20 -15.17
CA THR A 460 29.23 -4.33 -16.35
C THR A 460 29.89 -5.08 -17.48
N LEU A 461 29.19 -5.22 -18.60
CA LEU A 461 29.70 -5.81 -19.82
C LEU A 461 30.10 -4.69 -20.78
N THR A 462 31.33 -4.75 -21.30
CA THR A 462 31.82 -3.81 -22.31
C THR A 462 32.30 -4.57 -23.55
N ASN A 463 32.17 -3.94 -24.71
CA ASN A 463 32.76 -4.46 -25.94
C ASN A 463 34.26 -4.13 -26.05
N GLN A 464 34.89 -4.48 -27.20
CA GLN A 464 36.31 -4.20 -27.50
C GLN A 464 36.67 -2.71 -27.48
N ASP A 465 35.69 -1.82 -27.72
CA ASP A 465 35.87 -0.36 -27.74
C ASP A 465 35.63 0.28 -26.37
N GLY A 466 35.39 -0.54 -25.33
CA GLY A 466 35.05 -0.06 -23.99
C GLY A 466 33.64 0.47 -23.85
N VAL A 467 32.78 0.28 -24.85
CA VAL A 467 31.36 0.70 -24.79
C VAL A 467 30.56 -0.29 -23.97
N GLN A 468 29.80 0.20 -23.01
CA GLN A 468 28.92 -0.62 -22.19
C GLN A 468 27.78 -1.20 -23.02
N VAL A 469 27.69 -2.52 -23.07
CA VAL A 469 26.68 -3.27 -23.84
C VAL A 469 25.56 -3.79 -22.94
N ALA A 470 25.88 -4.16 -21.70
CA ALA A 470 24.91 -4.58 -20.71
C ALA A 470 25.37 -4.24 -19.29
N GLN A 471 24.40 -4.14 -18.38
CA GLN A 471 24.65 -4.00 -16.94
C GLN A 471 23.55 -4.70 -16.16
N TYR A 472 23.91 -5.29 -15.02
CA TYR A 472 22.96 -5.87 -14.05
C TYR A 472 23.57 -5.99 -12.66
N GLU A 473 22.72 -6.21 -11.64
CA GLU A 473 23.16 -6.70 -10.34
C GLU A 473 23.01 -8.22 -10.29
N LEU A 474 24.11 -8.93 -10.04
CA LEU A 474 24.08 -10.35 -9.70
C LEU A 474 23.95 -10.48 -8.19
N LEU A 475 23.08 -11.35 -7.71
CA LEU A 475 22.91 -11.67 -6.30
C LEU A 475 23.45 -13.05 -6.01
N THR A 476 24.38 -13.16 -5.06
CA THR A 476 24.94 -14.45 -4.63
C THR A 476 24.78 -14.66 -3.14
N MET A 477 24.48 -15.88 -2.76
CA MET A 477 24.52 -16.35 -1.38
C MET A 477 25.95 -16.79 -1.06
N VAL A 478 26.55 -16.24 -0.01
CA VAL A 478 27.95 -16.49 0.36
C VAL A 478 28.04 -16.88 1.84
N ALA A 479 28.69 -18.01 2.12
CA ALA A 479 28.89 -18.51 3.48
C ALA A 479 29.85 -17.64 4.31
N TYR A 480 29.69 -17.64 5.63
CA TYR A 480 30.62 -16.99 6.56
C TYR A 480 31.89 -17.78 6.82
N THR A 481 31.86 -19.09 6.60
CA THR A 481 32.98 -20.00 6.79
C THR A 481 33.27 -20.76 5.51
N ARG A 482 34.50 -21.17 5.31
CA ARG A 482 34.84 -22.16 4.28
C ARG A 482 34.36 -23.52 4.77
N GLY A 483 33.57 -24.21 3.97
CA GLY A 483 33.10 -25.55 4.28
C GLY A 483 34.25 -26.59 4.31
#